data_d30720a1323675ba44d58e9dc5a204b6
#
_entry.id   d30720a1323675ba44d58e9dc5a204b6
#
_cell.length_a   1.000
_cell.length_b   1.000
_cell.length_c   1.000
_cell.angle_alpha   90.00
_cell.angle_beta   90.00
_cell.angle_gamma   90.00
#
_symmetry.space_group_name_H-M   'P 1'
#
loop_
_entity.id
_entity.type
_entity.pdbx_description
1 polymer ?
#
loop_
_entity_poly.entity_id
_entity_poly.type
_entity_poly.pdbx_seq_one_letter_code
_entity_poly.pdbx_strand_id
1 'polypeptide(L)'
;MIRPIVKMPVLLSAPSVDATPLDAAVGQDLLDTLAAHAHECVGLAANMIGVRKRIIVAACAGGAVLMYNPEIIEASGEYQTEESCLSLEGVRPCARYKRIKVAYLDRSFAPREKSFSGFEAQIIQHGIDHCNGVVI
;
A
#
# COMPACT_ATOMS: atom_id res chain seq x y z
N MET A 1 12.87 11.26 -1.38
CA MET A 1 12.58 12.40 -0.45
C MET A 1 11.52 11.98 0.55
N ILE A 2 11.75 12.23 1.83
CA ILE A 2 10.75 11.98 2.86
C ILE A 2 9.62 12.99 2.70
N ARG A 3 8.36 12.51 2.66
CA ARG A 3 7.16 13.34 2.47
C ARG A 3 6.30 13.32 3.73
N PRO A 4 5.62 14.43 4.06
CA PRO A 4 4.71 14.47 5.19
C PRO A 4 3.48 13.57 4.94
N ILE A 5 2.99 12.95 6.00
CA ILE A 5 1.82 12.07 5.94
C ILE A 5 0.53 12.90 5.95
N VAL A 6 -0.32 12.64 4.96
CA VAL A 6 -1.66 13.25 4.86
C VAL A 6 -2.58 12.58 5.88
N LYS A 7 -3.33 13.39 6.64
CA LYS A 7 -4.21 12.91 7.71
C LYS A 7 -5.68 13.32 7.53
N MET A 8 -6.05 13.77 6.33
CA MET A 8 -7.42 14.20 6.03
C MET A 8 -8.20 13.07 5.35
N PRO A 9 -9.24 12.51 6.00
CA PRO A 9 -10.01 11.40 5.43
C PRO A 9 -10.59 11.71 4.04
N VAL A 10 -10.98 12.94 3.78
CA VAL A 10 -11.55 13.32 2.48
C VAL A 10 -10.54 13.14 1.34
N LEU A 11 -9.26 13.34 1.59
CA LEU A 11 -8.20 13.15 0.60
C LEU A 11 -7.89 11.66 0.40
N LEU A 12 -8.10 10.84 1.43
CA LEU A 12 -7.83 9.41 1.39
C LEU A 12 -8.97 8.60 0.80
N SER A 13 -10.18 9.15 0.74
CA SER A 13 -11.37 8.46 0.24
C SER A 13 -11.56 8.57 -1.27
N ALA A 14 -10.69 9.27 -1.97
CA ALA A 14 -10.75 9.38 -3.43
C ALA A 14 -9.94 8.23 -4.07
N PRO A 15 -10.49 7.51 -5.07
CA PRO A 15 -9.73 6.50 -5.79
C PRO A 15 -8.52 7.09 -6.50
N SER A 16 -7.43 6.33 -6.54
CA SER A 16 -6.21 6.71 -7.24
C SER A 16 -6.25 6.23 -8.69
N VAL A 17 -5.55 6.95 -9.57
CA VAL A 17 -5.41 6.56 -10.97
C VAL A 17 -4.11 5.77 -11.17
N ASP A 18 -3.99 5.08 -12.33
CA ASP A 18 -2.82 4.29 -12.64
C ASP A 18 -1.55 5.15 -12.66
N ALA A 19 -0.47 4.57 -12.15
CA ALA A 19 0.87 5.14 -12.24
C ALA A 19 1.49 4.85 -13.61
N THR A 20 2.40 5.72 -14.02
CA THR A 20 3.22 5.56 -15.23
C THR A 20 4.69 5.66 -14.86
N PRO A 21 5.64 5.37 -15.77
CA PRO A 21 7.06 5.55 -15.49
C PRO A 21 7.45 6.98 -15.06
N LEU A 22 6.62 7.97 -15.40
CA LEU A 22 6.82 9.34 -14.95
C LEU A 22 6.66 9.51 -13.43
N ASP A 23 6.05 8.52 -12.77
CA ASP A 23 5.79 8.54 -11.32
C ASP A 23 6.93 7.87 -10.51
N ALA A 24 8.06 7.53 -11.13
CA ALA A 24 9.16 6.86 -10.44
C ALA A 24 9.68 7.64 -9.22
N ALA A 25 9.69 8.98 -9.29
CA ALA A 25 10.10 9.81 -8.16
C ALA A 25 9.14 9.66 -6.97
N VAL A 26 7.84 9.47 -7.22
CA VAL A 26 6.84 9.23 -6.17
C VAL A 26 7.11 7.88 -5.50
N GLY A 27 7.43 6.86 -6.28
CA GLY A 27 7.82 5.55 -5.75
C GLY A 27 9.04 5.64 -4.83
N GLN A 28 10.06 6.39 -5.22
CA GLN A 28 11.23 6.61 -4.39
C GLN A 28 10.88 7.38 -3.11
N ASP A 29 10.03 8.41 -3.22
CA ASP A 29 9.57 9.16 -2.06
C ASP A 29 8.83 8.27 -1.06
N LEU A 30 8.03 7.31 -1.54
CA LEU A 30 7.37 6.33 -0.68
C LEU A 30 8.37 5.43 0.06
N LEU A 31 9.39 4.95 -0.64
CA LEU A 31 10.45 4.15 -0.01
C LEU A 31 11.18 4.94 1.08
N ASP A 32 11.52 6.19 0.79
CA ASP A 32 12.21 7.07 1.74
C ASP A 32 11.33 7.37 2.96
N THR A 33 10.04 7.62 2.73
CA THR A 33 9.09 7.93 3.80
C THR A 33 8.83 6.70 4.68
N LEU A 34 8.71 5.51 4.07
CA LEU A 34 8.56 4.26 4.83
C LEU A 34 9.78 4.02 5.72
N ALA A 35 10.98 4.22 5.19
CA ALA A 35 12.21 4.05 5.97
C ALA A 35 12.27 5.02 7.16
N ALA A 36 11.82 6.27 6.98
CA ALA A 36 11.78 7.27 8.04
C ALA A 36 10.76 6.93 9.15
N HIS A 37 9.73 6.15 8.83
CA HIS A 37 8.68 5.74 9.77
C HIS A 37 8.74 4.24 10.13
N ALA A 38 9.89 3.59 9.92
CA ALA A 38 10.03 2.13 10.09
C ALA A 38 9.68 1.63 11.49
N HIS A 39 9.78 2.47 12.51
CA HIS A 39 9.47 2.13 13.90
C HIS A 39 7.96 2.16 14.21
N GLU A 40 7.13 2.72 13.33
CA GLU A 40 5.69 2.88 13.57
C GLU A 40 4.82 2.46 12.38
N CYS A 41 5.44 2.10 11.23
CA CYS A 41 4.71 1.87 9.99
C CYS A 41 5.38 0.76 9.18
N VAL A 42 4.57 -0.13 8.60
CA VAL A 42 5.05 -1.26 7.79
C VAL A 42 4.62 -1.18 6.32
N GLY A 43 3.83 -0.19 5.96
CA GLY A 43 3.39 0.02 4.58
C GLY A 43 2.81 1.41 4.37
N LEU A 44 2.88 1.89 3.13
CA LEU A 44 2.35 3.20 2.73
C LEU A 44 1.76 3.10 1.33
N ALA A 45 0.77 3.95 1.05
CA ALA A 45 0.25 4.18 -0.29
C ALA A 45 0.49 5.63 -0.69
N ALA A 46 0.54 5.90 -2.00
CA ALA A 46 0.86 7.23 -2.51
C ALA A 46 -0.13 8.31 -2.06
N ASN A 47 -1.41 7.98 -1.88
CA ASN A 47 -2.37 8.97 -1.38
C ASN A 47 -2.07 9.45 0.05
N MET A 48 -1.32 8.65 0.82
CA MET A 48 -0.89 9.03 2.18
C MET A 48 0.19 10.12 2.15
N ILE A 49 0.83 10.35 1.03
CA ILE A 49 1.76 11.47 0.81
C ILE A 49 1.21 12.50 -0.18
N GLY A 50 -0.09 12.46 -0.43
CA GLY A 50 -0.79 13.47 -1.23
C GLY A 50 -0.78 13.24 -2.73
N VAL A 51 -0.42 12.05 -3.20
CA VAL A 51 -0.36 11.72 -4.63
C VAL A 51 -1.41 10.65 -4.96
N ARG A 52 -2.37 11.00 -5.81
CA ARG A 52 -3.48 10.09 -6.18
C ARG A 52 -3.08 9.15 -7.32
N LYS A 53 -2.06 8.32 -7.05
CA LYS A 53 -1.56 7.29 -7.99
C LYS A 53 -1.57 5.94 -7.30
N ARG A 54 -1.79 4.88 -8.07
CA ARG A 54 -1.83 3.52 -7.57
C ARG A 54 -0.41 3.01 -7.34
N ILE A 55 0.18 3.41 -6.22
CA ILE A 55 1.54 3.05 -5.82
C ILE A 55 1.51 2.69 -4.34
N ILE A 56 2.08 1.54 -3.98
CA ILE A 56 2.22 1.13 -2.58
C ILE A 56 3.64 0.63 -2.31
N VAL A 57 4.03 0.70 -1.05
CA VAL A 57 5.24 0.04 -0.53
C VAL A 57 4.86 -0.79 0.69
N ALA A 58 5.52 -1.92 0.86
CA ALA A 58 5.32 -2.80 2.00
C ALA A 58 6.67 -3.30 2.52
N ALA A 59 6.81 -3.35 3.85
CA ALA A 59 7.97 -3.94 4.48
C ALA A 59 7.78 -5.46 4.53
N CYS A 60 8.58 -6.18 3.74
CA CYS A 60 8.54 -7.63 3.66
C CYS A 60 9.85 -8.22 4.19
N ALA A 61 9.88 -9.54 4.39
CA ALA A 61 11.04 -10.23 4.97
C ALA A 61 12.34 -9.99 4.17
N GLY A 62 12.24 -9.86 2.84
CA GLY A 62 13.38 -9.60 1.95
C GLY A 62 13.71 -8.12 1.75
N GLY A 63 13.00 -7.21 2.42
CA GLY A 63 13.14 -5.76 2.26
C GLY A 63 11.86 -5.10 1.78
N ALA A 64 11.88 -3.79 1.59
CA ALA A 64 10.71 -3.05 1.11
C ALA A 64 10.39 -3.41 -0.34
N VAL A 65 9.11 -3.71 -0.59
CA VAL A 65 8.59 -4.01 -1.93
C VAL A 65 7.78 -2.83 -2.42
N LEU A 66 8.17 -2.28 -3.57
CA LEU A 66 7.46 -1.20 -4.24
C LEU A 66 6.61 -1.80 -5.36
N MET A 67 5.32 -1.45 -5.38
CA MET A 67 4.37 -1.93 -6.39
C MET A 67 3.68 -0.76 -7.07
N TYR A 68 3.75 -0.72 -8.41
CA TYR A 68 2.94 0.17 -9.23
C TYR A 68 1.74 -0.60 -9.76
N ASN A 69 0.58 0.03 -9.71
CA ASN A 69 -0.68 -0.52 -10.22
C ASN A 69 -0.99 -1.93 -9.68
N PRO A 70 -0.93 -2.15 -8.35
CA PRO A 70 -1.17 -3.47 -7.79
C PRO A 70 -2.64 -3.87 -7.94
N GLU A 71 -2.86 -5.15 -8.27
CA GLU A 71 -4.18 -5.74 -8.38
C GLU A 71 -4.17 -7.14 -7.77
N ILE A 72 -5.13 -7.42 -6.90
CA ILE A 72 -5.30 -8.76 -6.34
C ILE A 72 -6.03 -9.62 -7.37
N ILE A 73 -5.36 -10.67 -7.86
CA ILE A 73 -5.91 -11.57 -8.87
C ILE A 73 -6.40 -12.89 -8.29
N GLU A 74 -5.95 -13.26 -7.10
CA GLU A 74 -6.44 -14.42 -6.34
C GLU A 74 -6.41 -14.08 -4.86
N ALA A 75 -7.41 -14.58 -4.11
CA ALA A 75 -7.50 -14.39 -2.65
C ALA A 75 -8.19 -15.59 -2.03
N SER A 76 -7.73 -16.02 -0.86
CA SER A 76 -8.33 -17.12 -0.11
C SER A 76 -8.12 -16.97 1.40
N GLY A 77 -9.00 -17.60 2.18
CA GLY A 77 -8.89 -17.59 3.64
C GLY A 77 -9.33 -16.27 4.27
N GLU A 78 -10.56 -15.83 3.99
CA GLU A 78 -11.10 -14.60 4.58
C GLU A 78 -11.14 -14.68 6.10
N TYR A 79 -10.79 -13.60 6.78
CA TYR A 79 -10.89 -13.45 8.23
C TYR A 79 -11.17 -12.01 8.60
N GLN A 80 -11.71 -11.81 9.80
CA GLN A 80 -11.97 -10.49 10.35
C GLN A 80 -10.82 -10.06 11.27
N THR A 81 -10.42 -8.82 11.17
CA THR A 81 -9.34 -8.26 11.98
C THR A 81 -9.56 -6.77 12.21
N GLU A 82 -8.65 -6.15 12.94
CA GLU A 82 -8.63 -4.71 13.15
C GLU A 82 -7.28 -4.17 12.71
N GLU A 83 -7.29 -3.00 12.08
CA GLU A 83 -6.08 -2.36 11.57
C GLU A 83 -6.04 -0.88 11.92
N SER A 84 -4.83 -0.35 12.03
CA SER A 84 -4.58 1.07 12.15
C SER A 84 -3.78 1.58 10.95
N CYS A 85 -3.90 2.88 10.67
CA CYS A 85 -3.17 3.53 9.59
C CYS A 85 -2.44 4.75 10.13
N LEU A 86 -1.22 5.00 9.64
CA LEU A 86 -0.43 6.16 10.04
C LEU A 86 -1.14 7.49 9.78
N SER A 87 -1.99 7.54 8.73
CA SER A 87 -2.76 8.74 8.36
C SER A 87 -3.95 9.03 9.27
N LEU A 88 -4.46 8.04 10.01
CA LEU A 88 -5.70 8.16 10.78
C LEU A 88 -5.52 7.59 12.19
N GLU A 89 -6.15 8.21 13.17
CA GLU A 89 -6.13 7.74 14.54
C GLU A 89 -7.07 6.56 14.76
N GLY A 90 -6.73 5.70 15.73
CA GLY A 90 -7.57 4.60 16.16
C GLY A 90 -7.42 3.35 15.31
N VAL A 91 -8.26 2.38 15.63
CA VAL A 91 -8.27 1.06 15.02
C VAL A 91 -9.63 0.86 14.35
N ARG A 92 -9.66 0.21 13.18
CA ARG A 92 -10.89 -0.03 12.43
C ARG A 92 -11.01 -1.49 12.07
N PRO A 93 -12.23 -2.07 12.16
CA PRO A 93 -12.46 -3.43 11.73
C PRO A 93 -12.40 -3.54 10.20
N CYS A 94 -11.88 -4.64 9.71
CA CYS A 94 -11.84 -4.93 8.28
C CYS A 94 -11.77 -6.43 8.02
N ALA A 95 -12.15 -6.82 6.80
CA ALA A 95 -11.99 -8.18 6.31
C ALA A 95 -10.69 -8.26 5.50
N ARG A 96 -9.93 -9.34 5.71
CA ARG A 96 -8.68 -9.62 5.00
C ARG A 96 -8.63 -11.07 4.56
N TYR A 97 -7.71 -11.37 3.64
CA TYR A 97 -7.45 -12.72 3.18
C TYR A 97 -6.07 -13.18 3.65
N LYS A 98 -5.98 -14.43 4.09
CA LYS A 98 -4.71 -15.01 4.56
C LYS A 98 -3.68 -15.18 3.47
N ARG A 99 -4.14 -15.40 2.23
CA ARG A 99 -3.30 -15.56 1.05
C ARG A 99 -3.86 -14.76 -0.10
N ILE A 100 -2.96 -14.08 -0.81
CA ILE A 100 -3.30 -13.31 -2.01
C ILE A 100 -2.25 -13.55 -3.08
N LYS A 101 -2.65 -13.39 -4.34
CA LYS A 101 -1.74 -13.27 -5.47
C LYS A 101 -1.96 -11.90 -6.09
N VAL A 102 -0.87 -11.17 -6.29
CA VAL A 102 -0.90 -9.78 -6.76
C VAL A 102 -0.19 -9.69 -8.09
N ALA A 103 -0.85 -9.07 -9.07
CA ALA A 103 -0.23 -8.62 -10.31
C ALA A 103 0.13 -7.15 -10.15
N TYR A 104 1.36 -6.78 -10.46
CA TYR A 104 1.85 -5.42 -10.30
C TYR A 104 3.02 -5.14 -11.23
N LEU A 105 3.39 -3.89 -11.35
CA LEU A 105 4.63 -3.48 -11.99
C LEU A 105 5.67 -3.21 -10.91
N ASP A 106 6.87 -3.73 -11.10
CA ASP A 106 7.95 -3.58 -10.15
C ASP A 106 8.65 -2.21 -10.29
N ARG A 107 9.75 -2.02 -9.57
CA ARG A 107 10.52 -0.77 -9.58
C ARG A 107 10.95 -0.34 -10.99
N SER A 108 11.14 -1.28 -11.90
CA SER A 108 11.50 -1.03 -13.31
C SER A 108 10.29 -0.99 -14.23
N PHE A 109 9.07 -0.99 -13.69
CA PHE A 109 7.82 -1.11 -14.44
C PHE A 109 7.70 -2.41 -15.24
N ALA A 110 8.41 -3.45 -14.82
CA ALA A 110 8.29 -4.78 -15.39
C ALA A 110 7.11 -5.52 -14.73
N PRO A 111 6.27 -6.23 -15.51
CA PRO A 111 5.14 -6.97 -14.95
C PRO A 111 5.61 -8.10 -14.03
N ARG A 112 4.96 -8.24 -12.87
CA ARG A 112 5.21 -9.30 -11.90
C ARG A 112 3.90 -9.87 -11.39
N GLU A 113 3.91 -11.14 -11.05
CA GLU A 113 2.87 -11.79 -10.27
C GLU A 113 3.53 -12.49 -9.10
N LYS A 114 3.04 -12.22 -7.88
CA LYS A 114 3.64 -12.80 -6.69
C LYS A 114 2.57 -13.11 -5.65
N SER A 115 2.75 -14.23 -4.96
CA SER A 115 1.87 -14.64 -3.86
C SER A 115 2.44 -14.18 -2.53
N PHE A 116 1.54 -13.74 -1.65
CA PHE A 116 1.86 -13.30 -0.30
C PHE A 116 0.90 -13.98 0.67
N SER A 117 1.36 -14.17 1.91
CA SER A 117 0.55 -14.76 2.97
C SER A 117 0.82 -14.06 4.30
N GLY A 118 -0.06 -14.30 5.29
CA GLY A 118 0.12 -13.78 6.63
C GLY A 118 0.16 -12.26 6.69
N PHE A 119 1.05 -11.72 7.48
CA PHE A 119 1.13 -10.28 7.73
C PHE A 119 1.51 -9.48 6.48
N GLU A 120 2.39 -10.01 5.62
CA GLU A 120 2.74 -9.34 4.36
C GLU A 120 1.52 -9.18 3.46
N ALA A 121 0.68 -10.22 3.36
CA ALA A 121 -0.58 -10.14 2.62
C ALA A 121 -1.51 -9.10 3.22
N GLN A 122 -1.56 -8.99 4.53
CA GLN A 122 -2.40 -7.99 5.23
C GLN A 122 -1.95 -6.57 4.91
N ILE A 123 -0.64 -6.30 4.96
CA ILE A 123 -0.07 -4.98 4.65
C ILE A 123 -0.41 -4.56 3.21
N ILE A 124 -0.25 -5.48 2.26
CA ILE A 124 -0.49 -5.22 0.84
C ILE A 124 -1.97 -4.94 0.58
N GLN A 125 -2.87 -5.71 1.19
CA GLN A 125 -4.32 -5.48 1.07
C GLN A 125 -4.72 -4.10 1.59
N HIS A 126 -4.17 -3.68 2.72
CA HIS A 126 -4.41 -2.36 3.28
C HIS A 126 -3.95 -1.26 2.31
N GLY A 127 -2.77 -1.41 1.71
CA GLY A 127 -2.25 -0.48 0.72
C GLY A 127 -3.13 -0.39 -0.53
N ILE A 128 -3.61 -1.54 -1.02
CA ILE A 128 -4.50 -1.59 -2.18
C ILE A 128 -5.85 -0.93 -1.86
N ASP A 129 -6.37 -1.09 -0.65
CA ASP A 129 -7.58 -0.37 -0.22
C ASP A 129 -7.37 1.13 -0.33
N HIS A 130 -6.22 1.67 0.09
CA HIS A 130 -5.90 3.08 -0.11
C HIS A 130 -5.95 3.48 -1.58
N CYS A 131 -5.43 2.64 -2.48
CA CYS A 131 -5.50 2.90 -3.92
C CYS A 131 -6.94 2.99 -4.44
N ASN A 132 -7.85 2.26 -3.81
CA ASN A 132 -9.28 2.24 -4.17
C ASN A 132 -10.09 3.31 -3.43
N GLY A 133 -9.45 4.14 -2.61
CA GLY A 133 -10.13 5.15 -1.82
C GLY A 133 -10.88 4.61 -0.62
N VAL A 134 -10.57 3.40 -0.19
CA VAL A 134 -11.19 2.79 1.00
C VAL A 134 -10.42 3.23 2.24
N VAL A 135 -11.12 3.90 3.15
CA VAL A 135 -10.54 4.40 4.40
C VAL A 135 -10.70 3.35 5.49
N ILE A 136 -9.57 2.90 6.01
CA ILE A 136 -9.51 1.89 7.07
C ILE A 136 -8.74 2.44 8.27
#